data_f0975a319a83351804ede0051bbcef67
#
_entry.id   f0975a319a83351804ede0051bbcef67
#
_cell.length_a   1.000
_cell.length_b   1.000
_cell.length_c   1.000
_cell.angle_alpha   90.00
_cell.angle_beta   90.00
_cell.angle_gamma   90.00
#
_symmetry.space_group_name_H-M   'P 1'
#
loop_
_entity.id
_entity.type
_entity.pdbx_description
1 polymer ?
#
loop_
_entity_poly.entity_id
_entity_poly.type
_entity_poly.pdbx_seq_one_letter_code
_entity_poly.pdbx_strand_id
1 'polypeptide(L)'
;MKKYIGIIIVLVVLQYHAWGQCYPERHSTNYFDGWISCETAPNPNPARPESHFIMYDFGKVYKLGQMKIWNTNDPARTTWGMQDVAIDYSTDGENWYTAGEYTFNQAPGISTYEGDPGPHLSGIEARYLVITGLSNYGGECYGLSEMRVEGEEVIISDVEEPINLACVDIKIYPNPFADQVTMVMSPSCSGPVIINMTDASGRIVYSEKADVINGQNKTMTLGRDLPAGTYTLYFEYDGKSVRRSVIKMNRS
;
A
#
# COMPACT_ATOMS: atom_id res chain seq x y z
N MET A 1 76.84 42.69 -16.64
CA MET A 1 75.40 42.61 -16.30
C MET A 1 74.86 41.23 -16.66
N LYS A 2 74.65 40.34 -15.69
CA LYS A 2 74.06 38.97 -15.87
C LYS A 2 72.55 39.08 -15.74
N LYS A 3 71.79 38.77 -16.82
CA LYS A 3 70.34 38.66 -16.82
C LYS A 3 69.95 37.26 -16.30
N TYR A 4 69.23 37.20 -15.19
CA TYR A 4 68.60 35.99 -14.73
C TYR A 4 67.20 35.86 -15.39
N ILE A 5 67.04 34.80 -16.19
CA ILE A 5 65.72 34.44 -16.73
C ILE A 5 65.06 33.55 -15.69
N GLY A 6 64.05 34.05 -15.02
CA GLY A 6 63.23 33.28 -14.09
C GLY A 6 62.23 32.38 -14.87
N ILE A 7 62.36 31.07 -14.73
CA ILE A 7 61.42 30.11 -15.26
C ILE A 7 60.25 29.99 -14.24
N ILE A 8 59.06 30.47 -14.61
CA ILE A 8 57.84 30.28 -13.83
C ILE A 8 57.31 28.93 -14.22
N ILE A 9 57.42 27.93 -13.33
CA ILE A 9 56.77 26.62 -13.46
C ILE A 9 55.30 26.79 -12.97
N VAL A 10 54.37 26.80 -13.90
CA VAL A 10 52.94 26.75 -13.60
C VAL A 10 52.58 25.31 -13.29
N LEU A 11 52.38 24.98 -12.00
CA LEU A 11 51.87 23.70 -11.56
C LEU A 11 50.35 23.69 -11.81
N VAL A 12 49.93 23.02 -12.90
CA VAL A 12 48.50 22.73 -13.15
C VAL A 12 48.13 21.57 -12.26
N VAL A 13 47.50 21.86 -11.14
CA VAL A 13 46.89 20.84 -10.30
C VAL A 13 45.61 20.39 -10.96
N LEU A 14 45.63 19.26 -11.67
CA LEU A 14 44.45 18.56 -12.14
C LEU A 14 43.69 18.00 -10.91
N GLN A 15 42.66 18.73 -10.49
CA GLN A 15 41.74 18.21 -9.52
C GLN A 15 40.85 17.13 -10.19
N TYR A 16 41.22 15.89 -10.03
CA TYR A 16 40.31 14.76 -10.33
C TYR A 16 39.20 14.80 -9.30
N HIS A 17 38.05 15.29 -9.69
CA HIS A 17 36.83 15.07 -8.92
C HIS A 17 36.49 13.60 -9.08
N ALA A 18 36.81 12.80 -8.07
CA ALA A 18 36.28 11.45 -7.95
C ALA A 18 34.77 11.59 -7.67
N TRP A 19 33.99 11.54 -8.72
CA TRP A 19 32.53 11.39 -8.59
C TRP A 19 32.32 9.96 -8.08
N GLY A 20 32.00 9.83 -6.79
CA GLY A 20 31.53 8.56 -6.26
C GLY A 20 30.26 8.20 -7.02
N GLN A 21 30.31 7.20 -7.90
CA GLN A 21 29.11 6.67 -8.53
C GLN A 21 28.32 5.94 -7.44
N CYS A 22 27.16 6.49 -7.08
CA CYS A 22 26.18 5.83 -6.28
C CYS A 22 25.41 4.86 -7.19
N TYR A 23 25.39 3.57 -6.84
CA TYR A 23 24.63 2.54 -7.55
C TYR A 23 23.49 2.04 -6.66
N PRO A 24 22.37 2.80 -6.58
CA PRO A 24 21.29 2.51 -5.63
C PRO A 24 20.56 1.18 -5.92
N GLU A 25 20.74 0.64 -7.14
CA GLU A 25 20.10 -0.61 -7.54
C GLU A 25 20.95 -1.85 -7.27
N ARG A 26 22.21 -1.69 -6.82
CA ARG A 26 23.09 -2.82 -6.53
C ARG A 26 22.88 -3.32 -5.12
N HIS A 27 22.67 -4.62 -5.01
CA HIS A 27 22.64 -5.31 -3.71
C HIS A 27 24.00 -5.90 -3.37
N SER A 28 24.30 -5.97 -2.07
CA SER A 28 25.57 -6.55 -1.58
C SER A 28 25.65 -8.04 -1.88
N THR A 29 26.88 -8.59 -1.79
CA THR A 29 27.14 -10.04 -1.88
C THR A 29 27.19 -10.70 -0.50
N ASN A 30 26.66 -10.06 0.53
CA ASN A 30 26.64 -10.56 1.89
C ASN A 30 25.25 -11.10 2.24
N TYR A 31 25.16 -12.37 2.62
CA TYR A 31 23.88 -13.00 2.98
C TYR A 31 23.21 -12.42 4.23
N PHE A 32 23.96 -11.75 5.10
CA PHE A 32 23.42 -11.07 6.28
C PHE A 32 22.57 -9.83 5.93
N ASP A 33 22.68 -9.32 4.72
CA ASP A 33 21.90 -8.15 4.27
C ASP A 33 20.55 -8.56 3.66
N GLY A 34 20.14 -9.83 3.80
CA GLY A 34 18.89 -10.37 3.31
C GLY A 34 18.16 -11.22 4.34
N TRP A 35 16.97 -11.64 3.96
CA TRP A 35 16.19 -12.61 4.72
C TRP A 35 16.63 -14.04 4.38
N ILE A 36 16.72 -14.90 5.40
CA ILE A 36 17.03 -16.33 5.26
C ILE A 36 16.14 -17.12 6.21
N SER A 37 15.63 -18.24 5.70
CA SER A 37 14.84 -19.22 6.46
C SER A 37 15.36 -20.63 6.18
N CYS A 38 15.81 -21.32 7.23
CA CYS A 38 16.27 -22.71 7.18
C CYS A 38 15.28 -23.68 7.81
N GLU A 39 14.24 -23.18 8.48
CA GLU A 39 13.14 -23.94 9.08
C GLU A 39 11.81 -23.41 8.61
N THR A 40 10.83 -24.29 8.42
CA THR A 40 9.46 -23.88 8.09
C THR A 40 8.74 -23.29 9.30
N ALA A 41 7.77 -22.43 9.04
CA ALA A 41 6.91 -21.84 10.05
C ALA A 41 5.44 -21.82 9.56
N PRO A 42 4.46 -21.69 10.47
CA PRO A 42 3.06 -21.51 10.10
C PRO A 42 2.90 -20.29 9.19
N ASN A 43 2.35 -20.52 7.99
CA ASN A 43 2.18 -19.45 7.01
C ASN A 43 1.02 -18.51 7.45
N PRO A 44 1.16 -17.17 7.29
CA PRO A 44 0.07 -16.23 7.56
C PRO A 44 -1.20 -16.50 6.76
N ASN A 45 -1.08 -16.97 5.51
CA ASN A 45 -2.22 -17.46 4.75
C ASN A 45 -2.58 -18.89 5.19
N PRO A 46 -3.72 -19.11 5.88
CA PRO A 46 -4.09 -20.42 6.40
C PRO A 46 -4.37 -21.47 5.31
N ALA A 47 -4.51 -21.07 4.05
CA ALA A 47 -4.62 -21.99 2.92
C ALA A 47 -3.26 -22.62 2.53
N ARG A 48 -2.14 -22.10 3.07
CA ARG A 48 -0.80 -22.64 2.85
C ARG A 48 -0.38 -23.55 4.01
N PRO A 49 0.39 -24.63 3.74
CA PRO A 49 1.01 -25.40 4.80
C PRO A 49 2.13 -24.60 5.49
N GLU A 50 2.72 -25.15 6.55
CA GLU A 50 3.99 -24.66 7.08
C GLU A 50 5.03 -24.57 5.95
N SER A 51 5.72 -23.45 5.88
CA SER A 51 6.56 -23.12 4.72
C SER A 51 7.65 -22.12 5.07
N HIS A 52 8.60 -21.93 4.15
CA HIS A 52 9.53 -20.82 4.18
C HIS A 52 8.86 -19.61 3.53
N PHE A 53 8.67 -18.51 4.27
CA PHE A 53 8.03 -17.31 3.75
C PHE A 53 8.60 -16.05 4.38
N ILE A 54 8.47 -14.94 3.68
CA ILE A 54 8.68 -13.60 4.21
C ILE A 54 7.39 -12.80 4.05
N MET A 55 7.02 -12.06 5.09
CA MET A 55 5.84 -11.18 5.10
C MET A 55 6.28 -9.72 5.22
N TYR A 56 5.66 -8.87 4.41
CA TYR A 56 5.81 -7.42 4.44
C TYR A 56 4.51 -6.78 4.90
N ASP A 57 4.59 -5.89 5.89
CA ASP A 57 3.49 -4.98 6.29
C ASP A 57 3.85 -3.57 5.81
N PHE A 58 3.12 -3.05 4.85
CA PHE A 58 3.32 -1.70 4.30
C PHE A 58 2.76 -0.61 5.23
N GLY A 59 2.13 -0.99 6.35
CA GLY A 59 1.51 -0.07 7.31
C GLY A 59 0.19 0.53 6.86
N LYS A 60 -0.05 0.64 5.56
CA LYS A 60 -1.26 1.15 4.91
C LYS A 60 -1.61 0.28 3.70
N VAL A 61 -2.81 0.46 3.17
CA VAL A 61 -3.22 -0.20 1.93
C VAL A 61 -2.65 0.57 0.73
N TYR A 62 -2.01 -0.16 -0.18
CA TYR A 62 -1.48 0.36 -1.44
C TYR A 62 -2.05 -0.41 -2.62
N LYS A 63 -2.32 0.30 -3.70
CA LYS A 63 -2.55 -0.30 -5.01
C LYS A 63 -1.18 -0.64 -5.60
N LEU A 64 -0.91 -1.93 -5.72
CA LEU A 64 0.41 -2.43 -6.09
C LEU A 64 0.65 -2.35 -7.60
N GLY A 65 1.92 -2.22 -7.98
CA GLY A 65 2.40 -2.13 -9.35
C GLY A 65 3.49 -3.16 -9.66
N GLN A 66 4.53 -2.72 -10.32
CA GLN A 66 5.66 -3.55 -10.73
C GLN A 66 6.53 -3.92 -9.53
N MET A 67 6.89 -5.20 -9.43
CA MET A 67 7.90 -5.67 -8.49
C MET A 67 9.29 -5.68 -9.11
N LYS A 68 10.31 -5.56 -8.25
CA LYS A 68 11.71 -5.82 -8.54
C LYS A 68 12.27 -6.69 -7.43
N ILE A 69 13.04 -7.69 -7.79
CA ILE A 69 13.51 -8.75 -6.90
C ILE A 69 15.03 -8.80 -6.92
N TRP A 70 15.64 -8.80 -5.75
CA TRP A 70 17.05 -9.17 -5.55
C TRP A 70 17.07 -10.50 -4.80
N ASN A 71 17.30 -11.57 -5.55
CA ASN A 71 17.42 -12.90 -4.97
C ASN A 71 18.74 -13.02 -4.18
N THR A 72 18.92 -14.09 -3.40
CA THR A 72 20.12 -14.29 -2.57
C THR A 72 21.39 -14.20 -3.41
N ASN A 73 22.20 -13.15 -3.18
CA ASN A 73 23.37 -12.80 -4.02
C ASN A 73 24.72 -13.12 -3.37
N ASP A 74 24.77 -13.88 -2.29
CA ASP A 74 26.03 -14.38 -1.73
C ASP A 74 26.63 -15.43 -2.66
N PRO A 75 27.91 -15.29 -3.12
CA PRO A 75 28.52 -16.20 -4.07
C PRO A 75 28.58 -17.67 -3.61
N ALA A 76 28.61 -17.90 -2.30
CA ALA A 76 28.62 -19.25 -1.72
C ALA A 76 27.19 -19.80 -1.49
N ARG A 77 26.16 -18.97 -1.62
CA ARG A 77 24.78 -19.30 -1.23
C ARG A 77 23.72 -18.89 -2.25
N THR A 78 24.06 -18.63 -3.49
CA THR A 78 23.08 -18.30 -4.54
C THR A 78 22.04 -19.41 -4.73
N THR A 79 22.38 -20.66 -4.35
CA THR A 79 21.45 -21.81 -4.35
C THR A 79 20.36 -21.72 -3.29
N TRP A 80 20.49 -20.85 -2.29
CA TRP A 80 19.44 -20.59 -1.29
C TRP A 80 18.35 -19.66 -1.82
N GLY A 81 18.62 -18.97 -2.93
CA GLY A 81 17.62 -18.09 -3.58
C GLY A 81 16.33 -18.83 -3.86
N MET A 82 15.20 -18.18 -3.62
CA MET A 82 13.87 -18.69 -4.00
C MET A 82 13.82 -18.87 -5.51
N GLN A 83 13.28 -20.02 -5.97
CA GLN A 83 13.05 -20.30 -7.39
C GLN A 83 11.56 -20.13 -7.71
N ASP A 84 10.72 -21.09 -7.36
CA ASP A 84 9.29 -20.95 -7.51
C ASP A 84 8.70 -20.40 -6.22
N VAL A 85 7.83 -19.44 -6.35
CA VAL A 85 7.21 -18.73 -5.22
C VAL A 85 5.72 -18.55 -5.43
N ALA A 86 4.97 -18.57 -4.35
CA ALA A 86 3.61 -18.08 -4.34
C ALA A 86 3.58 -16.70 -3.68
N ILE A 87 2.82 -15.77 -4.25
CA ILE A 87 2.60 -14.45 -3.68
C ILE A 87 1.15 -14.37 -3.22
N ASP A 88 0.98 -14.14 -1.92
CA ASP A 88 -0.31 -13.92 -1.29
C ASP A 88 -0.39 -12.50 -0.72
N TYR A 89 -1.59 -11.95 -0.64
CA TYR A 89 -1.82 -10.59 -0.15
C TYR A 89 -3.06 -10.48 0.72
N SER A 90 -3.08 -9.45 1.56
CA SER A 90 -4.21 -9.11 2.41
C SER A 90 -4.27 -7.60 2.67
N THR A 91 -5.47 -7.07 2.91
CA THR A 91 -5.68 -5.68 3.36
C THR A 91 -5.79 -5.59 4.88
N ASP A 92 -6.15 -6.66 5.57
CA ASP A 92 -6.48 -6.70 7.01
C ASP A 92 -5.60 -7.67 7.83
N GLY A 93 -4.84 -8.57 7.17
CA GLY A 93 -4.03 -9.61 7.81
C GLY A 93 -4.81 -10.85 8.22
N GLU A 94 -6.13 -10.89 8.00
CA GLU A 94 -7.02 -12.00 8.33
C GLU A 94 -7.51 -12.72 7.07
N ASN A 95 -7.92 -11.96 6.07
CA ASN A 95 -8.42 -12.46 4.80
C ASN A 95 -7.31 -12.44 3.75
N TRP A 96 -6.91 -13.62 3.27
CA TRP A 96 -5.79 -13.80 2.36
C TRP A 96 -6.23 -14.23 0.98
N TYR A 97 -5.59 -13.68 -0.04
CA TYR A 97 -5.82 -13.96 -1.45
C TYR A 97 -4.50 -14.28 -2.15
N THR A 98 -4.52 -15.12 -3.16
CA THR A 98 -3.33 -15.46 -3.96
C THR A 98 -3.26 -14.59 -5.21
N ALA A 99 -2.17 -13.85 -5.38
CA ALA A 99 -1.87 -13.09 -6.59
C ALA A 99 -1.42 -14.02 -7.73
N GLY A 100 -0.67 -15.06 -7.42
CA GLY A 100 -0.20 -16.04 -8.38
C GLY A 100 1.04 -16.80 -7.90
N GLU A 101 1.52 -17.69 -8.77
CA GLU A 101 2.81 -18.37 -8.62
C GLU A 101 3.76 -17.85 -9.69
N TYR A 102 5.03 -17.64 -9.32
CA TYR A 102 6.03 -16.98 -10.14
C TYR A 102 7.38 -17.66 -9.97
N THR A 103 8.27 -17.51 -10.96
CA THR A 103 9.65 -17.99 -10.88
C THR A 103 10.59 -16.77 -10.79
N PHE A 104 11.44 -16.75 -9.76
CA PHE A 104 12.49 -15.74 -9.59
C PHE A 104 13.80 -16.29 -10.16
N ASN A 105 14.61 -15.47 -10.83
CA ASN A 105 15.91 -15.85 -11.34
C ASN A 105 16.90 -16.06 -10.19
N GLN A 106 17.85 -16.99 -10.38
CA GLN A 106 18.99 -17.14 -9.47
C GLN A 106 19.90 -15.92 -9.60
N ALA A 107 20.27 -15.32 -8.47
CA ALA A 107 21.24 -14.22 -8.48
C ALA A 107 22.64 -14.70 -8.91
N PRO A 108 23.42 -13.86 -9.60
CA PRO A 108 24.72 -14.25 -10.14
C PRO A 108 25.86 -14.32 -9.10
N GLY A 109 25.64 -13.88 -7.86
CA GLY A 109 26.66 -13.85 -6.82
C GLY A 109 27.73 -12.78 -7.03
N ILE A 110 27.41 -11.65 -7.63
CA ILE A 110 28.37 -10.58 -7.95
C ILE A 110 27.91 -9.21 -7.43
N SER A 111 28.89 -8.34 -7.14
CA SER A 111 28.63 -7.01 -6.58
C SER A 111 27.99 -6.01 -7.55
N THR A 112 27.85 -6.37 -8.82
CA THR A 112 27.19 -5.55 -9.84
C THR A 112 25.75 -5.97 -10.11
N TYR A 113 25.20 -6.90 -9.32
CA TYR A 113 23.83 -7.37 -9.47
C TYR A 113 22.83 -6.25 -9.09
N GLU A 114 21.98 -5.90 -10.03
CA GLU A 114 21.00 -4.82 -9.90
C GLU A 114 19.56 -5.33 -9.72
N GLY A 115 19.38 -6.64 -9.47
CA GLY A 115 18.09 -7.29 -9.35
C GLY A 115 17.41 -7.58 -10.69
N ASP A 116 16.33 -8.35 -10.62
CA ASP A 116 15.55 -8.79 -11.76
C ASP A 116 14.13 -8.17 -11.71
N PRO A 117 13.47 -7.94 -12.86
CA PRO A 117 12.06 -7.63 -12.87
C PRO A 117 11.26 -8.77 -12.22
N GLY A 118 10.46 -8.43 -11.23
CA GLY A 118 9.47 -9.33 -10.62
C GLY A 118 8.11 -9.27 -11.33
N PRO A 119 7.08 -9.91 -10.77
CA PRO A 119 5.73 -9.85 -11.31
C PRO A 119 5.12 -8.45 -11.23
N HIS A 120 4.15 -8.21 -12.11
CA HIS A 120 3.34 -7.00 -12.09
C HIS A 120 2.03 -7.29 -11.35
N LEU A 121 1.80 -6.62 -10.22
CA LEU A 121 0.67 -6.84 -9.33
C LEU A 121 -0.49 -5.85 -9.55
N SER A 122 -0.66 -5.37 -10.79
CA SER A 122 -1.71 -4.39 -11.13
C SER A 122 -3.11 -4.84 -10.71
N GLY A 123 -3.81 -3.94 -10.07
CA GLY A 123 -5.19 -4.15 -9.61
C GLY A 123 -5.29 -4.81 -8.23
N ILE A 124 -4.16 -5.16 -7.61
CA ILE A 124 -4.12 -5.67 -6.24
C ILE A 124 -4.00 -4.50 -5.27
N GLU A 125 -4.91 -4.46 -4.30
CA GLU A 125 -4.83 -3.58 -3.15
C GLU A 125 -4.42 -4.40 -1.93
N ALA A 126 -3.30 -4.01 -1.28
CA ALA A 126 -2.74 -4.76 -0.17
C ALA A 126 -2.08 -3.86 0.87
N ARG A 127 -2.22 -4.24 2.14
CA ARG A 127 -1.37 -3.81 3.23
C ARG A 127 -0.28 -4.85 3.53
N TYR A 128 -0.62 -6.12 3.39
CA TYR A 128 0.28 -7.24 3.66
C TYR A 128 0.57 -8.00 2.37
N LEU A 129 1.83 -8.36 2.20
CA LEU A 129 2.29 -9.21 1.11
C LEU A 129 3.11 -10.36 1.70
N VAL A 130 2.82 -11.59 1.31
CA VAL A 130 3.59 -12.78 1.69
C VAL A 130 4.19 -13.39 0.43
N ILE A 131 5.51 -13.63 0.46
CA ILE A 131 6.21 -14.39 -0.56
C ILE A 131 6.57 -15.73 0.07
N THR A 132 5.96 -16.81 -0.39
CA THR A 132 6.20 -18.18 0.05
C THR A 132 7.10 -18.88 -0.94
N GLY A 133 8.26 -19.39 -0.48
CA GLY A 133 9.15 -20.21 -1.30
C GLY A 133 8.56 -21.61 -1.49
N LEU A 134 8.27 -21.98 -2.72
CA LEU A 134 7.81 -23.33 -3.11
C LEU A 134 9.01 -24.21 -3.48
N SER A 135 10.05 -23.64 -4.09
CA SER A 135 11.33 -24.27 -4.38
C SER A 135 12.48 -23.27 -4.28
N ASN A 136 13.71 -23.77 -4.22
CA ASN A 136 14.94 -23.00 -4.30
C ASN A 136 15.89 -23.62 -5.32
N TYR A 137 17.07 -23.06 -5.52
CA TYR A 137 18.08 -23.53 -6.47
C TYR A 137 18.94 -24.69 -5.93
N GLY A 138 18.42 -25.50 -4.99
CA GLY A 138 19.08 -26.69 -4.43
C GLY A 138 19.89 -26.44 -3.16
N GLY A 139 19.66 -25.33 -2.48
CA GLY A 139 20.27 -25.01 -1.19
C GLY A 139 19.53 -25.60 0.00
N GLU A 140 20.16 -25.58 1.18
CA GLU A 140 19.57 -26.07 2.44
C GLU A 140 18.56 -25.10 3.04
N CYS A 141 18.63 -23.82 2.68
CA CYS A 141 17.79 -22.75 3.20
C CYS A 141 17.11 -22.01 2.03
N TYR A 142 16.14 -21.16 2.37
CA TYR A 142 15.50 -20.22 1.45
C TYR A 142 15.95 -18.80 1.77
N GLY A 143 16.22 -17.99 0.77
CA GLY A 143 16.67 -16.63 0.98
C GLY A 143 16.16 -15.65 -0.08
N LEU A 144 16.07 -14.38 0.33
CA LEU A 144 15.72 -13.25 -0.51
C LEU A 144 16.50 -12.04 0.00
N SER A 145 17.28 -11.39 -0.88
CA SER A 145 18.08 -10.23 -0.47
C SER A 145 17.23 -8.97 -0.31
N GLU A 146 16.41 -8.64 -1.32
CA GLU A 146 15.55 -7.45 -1.30
C GLU A 146 14.33 -7.65 -2.21
N MET A 147 13.26 -6.96 -1.89
CA MET A 147 12.08 -6.80 -2.74
C MET A 147 11.69 -5.34 -2.75
N ARG A 148 11.39 -4.82 -3.92
CA ARG A 148 10.74 -3.53 -4.12
C ARG A 148 9.45 -3.75 -4.87
N VAL A 149 8.41 -3.04 -4.49
CA VAL A 149 7.14 -2.99 -5.23
C VAL A 149 6.71 -1.53 -5.38
N GLU A 150 6.29 -1.17 -6.58
CA GLU A 150 5.65 0.11 -6.81
C GLU A 150 4.28 0.11 -6.14
N GLY A 151 3.89 1.22 -5.54
CA GLY A 151 2.61 1.33 -4.85
C GLY A 151 2.10 2.75 -4.81
N GLU A 152 0.81 2.91 -5.09
CA GLU A 152 0.07 4.14 -4.85
C GLU A 152 -0.77 3.96 -3.58
N GLU A 153 -0.61 4.83 -2.58
CA GLU A 153 -1.37 4.73 -1.34
C GLU A 153 -2.87 4.83 -1.65
N VAL A 154 -3.62 3.80 -1.26
CA VAL A 154 -5.07 3.86 -1.29
C VAL A 154 -5.48 4.70 -0.09
N ILE A 155 -5.75 5.97 -0.35
CA ILE A 155 -6.32 6.85 0.66
C ILE A 155 -7.75 6.36 0.90
N ILE A 156 -7.90 5.36 1.77
CA ILE A 156 -9.19 5.06 2.37
C ILE A 156 -9.42 6.26 3.28
N SER A 157 -10.24 7.19 2.85
CA SER A 157 -10.71 8.29 3.70
C SER A 157 -11.65 7.73 4.78
N ASP A 158 -11.16 6.76 5.54
CA ASP A 158 -11.91 6.11 6.64
C ASP A 158 -11.84 6.93 7.95
N VAL A 159 -11.09 8.03 7.92
CA VAL A 159 -11.16 9.06 8.94
C VAL A 159 -11.59 10.36 8.27
N GLU A 160 -12.78 10.36 7.70
CA GLU A 160 -13.45 11.63 7.49
C GLU A 160 -13.60 12.28 8.88
N GLU A 161 -12.95 13.42 9.06
CA GLU A 161 -13.21 14.24 10.25
C GLU A 161 -14.72 14.37 10.42
N PRO A 162 -15.23 14.19 11.63
CA PRO A 162 -16.67 14.27 11.85
C PRO A 162 -17.18 15.61 11.32
N ILE A 163 -18.22 15.56 10.50
CA ILE A 163 -18.87 16.75 10.01
C ILE A 163 -19.61 17.35 11.21
N ASN A 164 -19.18 18.52 11.63
CA ASN A 164 -19.88 19.23 12.70
C ASN A 164 -21.05 20.03 12.14
N LEU A 165 -22.27 19.55 12.37
CA LEU A 165 -23.50 20.25 12.05
C LEU A 165 -24.09 20.84 13.33
N ALA A 166 -23.67 22.06 13.69
CA ALA A 166 -24.07 22.73 14.93
C ALA A 166 -23.75 21.89 16.19
N CYS A 167 -24.70 21.08 16.65
CA CYS A 167 -24.58 20.20 17.82
C CYS A 167 -24.66 18.71 17.45
N VAL A 168 -24.53 18.35 16.17
CA VAL A 168 -24.56 16.96 15.69
C VAL A 168 -23.27 16.65 14.95
N ASP A 169 -22.45 15.78 15.53
CA ASP A 169 -21.29 15.21 14.85
C ASP A 169 -21.73 14.05 13.96
N ILE A 170 -21.33 14.08 12.68
CA ILE A 170 -21.74 13.08 11.70
C ILE A 170 -20.49 12.38 11.16
N LYS A 171 -20.44 11.06 11.26
CA LYS A 171 -19.43 10.19 10.63
C LYS A 171 -20.10 9.40 9.51
N ILE A 172 -19.39 9.26 8.39
CA ILE A 172 -19.88 8.56 7.19
C ILE A 172 -18.79 7.59 6.74
N TYR A 173 -19.10 6.29 6.67
CA TYR A 173 -18.16 5.26 6.26
C TYR A 173 -18.84 3.98 5.78
N PRO A 174 -18.13 3.16 4.95
CA PRO A 174 -16.91 3.51 4.22
C PRO A 174 -17.21 4.52 3.11
N ASN A 175 -16.18 5.29 2.69
CA ASN A 175 -16.24 6.14 1.51
C ASN A 175 -14.88 6.09 0.79
N PRO A 176 -14.75 5.47 -0.40
CA PRO A 176 -15.82 4.90 -1.24
C PRO A 176 -16.51 3.67 -0.64
N PHE A 177 -17.72 3.34 -1.12
CA PHE A 177 -18.49 2.18 -0.68
C PHE A 177 -18.95 1.30 -1.86
N ALA A 178 -19.01 -0.01 -1.64
CA ALA A 178 -19.43 -0.98 -2.65
C ALA A 178 -20.91 -1.36 -2.52
N ASP A 179 -21.40 -1.62 -1.31
CA ASP A 179 -22.79 -2.02 -1.06
C ASP A 179 -23.60 -0.87 -0.47
N GLN A 180 -23.25 -0.41 0.70
CA GLN A 180 -23.93 0.66 1.42
C GLN A 180 -22.93 1.49 2.21
N VAL A 181 -23.28 2.74 2.44
CA VAL A 181 -22.56 3.66 3.32
C VAL A 181 -23.29 3.76 4.65
N THR A 182 -22.56 3.70 5.74
CA THR A 182 -23.07 3.88 7.10
C THR A 182 -22.88 5.33 7.54
N MET A 183 -23.87 5.90 8.15
CA MET A 183 -23.83 7.22 8.75
C MET A 183 -24.14 7.10 10.24
N VAL A 184 -23.26 7.66 11.07
CA VAL A 184 -23.46 7.73 12.53
C VAL A 184 -23.57 9.18 12.93
N MET A 185 -24.69 9.58 13.52
CA MET A 185 -24.92 10.88 14.09
C MET A 185 -24.78 10.81 15.61
N SER A 186 -23.93 11.67 16.18
CA SER A 186 -23.67 11.79 17.62
C SER A 186 -24.13 13.18 18.09
N PRO A 187 -25.39 13.32 18.48
CA PRO A 187 -25.98 14.63 18.84
C PRO A 187 -25.70 15.02 20.28
N SER A 188 -25.39 16.29 20.49
CA SER A 188 -25.42 16.98 21.81
C SER A 188 -26.65 17.85 21.97
N CYS A 189 -27.69 17.68 21.13
CA CYS A 189 -28.97 18.36 21.13
C CYS A 189 -30.07 17.41 20.66
N SER A 190 -31.32 17.84 20.69
CA SER A 190 -32.48 17.06 20.21
C SER A 190 -33.25 17.85 19.17
N GLY A 191 -33.72 17.16 18.14
CA GLY A 191 -34.52 17.76 17.07
C GLY A 191 -34.40 17.02 15.74
N PRO A 192 -35.07 17.52 14.69
CA PRO A 192 -35.03 16.90 13.38
C PRO A 192 -33.79 17.31 12.60
N VAL A 193 -33.09 16.34 12.04
CA VAL A 193 -32.05 16.50 11.01
C VAL A 193 -32.65 16.11 9.66
N ILE A 194 -32.60 17.02 8.69
CA ILE A 194 -32.97 16.70 7.29
C ILE A 194 -31.75 16.15 6.58
N ILE A 195 -31.92 15.01 5.91
CA ILE A 195 -30.87 14.30 5.18
C ILE A 195 -31.33 14.12 3.74
N ASN A 196 -30.60 14.70 2.81
CA ASN A 196 -30.80 14.50 1.37
C ASN A 196 -29.55 13.95 0.73
N MET A 197 -29.70 13.03 -0.23
CA MET A 197 -28.63 12.61 -1.11
C MET A 197 -29.00 12.95 -2.55
N THR A 198 -28.06 13.56 -3.26
CA THR A 198 -28.23 13.89 -4.69
C THR A 198 -27.20 13.15 -5.55
N ASP A 199 -27.57 12.81 -6.77
CA ASP A 199 -26.66 12.32 -7.79
C ASP A 199 -25.85 13.48 -8.43
N ALA A 200 -24.93 13.14 -9.35
CA ALA A 200 -24.10 14.13 -10.04
C ALA A 200 -24.89 15.14 -10.90
N SER A 201 -26.15 14.84 -11.24
CA SER A 201 -27.06 15.77 -11.94
C SER A 201 -27.81 16.70 -10.98
N GLY A 202 -27.64 16.54 -9.68
CA GLY A 202 -28.36 17.29 -8.63
C GLY A 202 -29.76 16.74 -8.31
N ARG A 203 -30.14 15.59 -8.87
CA ARG A 203 -31.44 14.94 -8.59
C ARG A 203 -31.36 14.28 -7.21
N ILE A 204 -32.38 14.50 -6.39
CA ILE A 204 -32.51 13.85 -5.08
C ILE A 204 -32.81 12.36 -5.30
N VAL A 205 -31.92 11.48 -4.80
CA VAL A 205 -32.04 10.02 -4.84
C VAL A 205 -32.41 9.43 -3.48
N TYR A 206 -32.29 10.21 -2.41
CA TYR A 206 -32.71 9.84 -1.07
C TYR A 206 -33.06 11.10 -0.28
N SER A 207 -34.12 11.03 0.56
CA SER A 207 -34.52 12.11 1.46
C SER A 207 -35.16 11.52 2.71
N GLU A 208 -34.71 11.95 3.88
CA GLU A 208 -35.25 11.54 5.17
C GLU A 208 -35.16 12.69 6.17
N LYS A 209 -36.14 12.74 7.07
CA LYS A 209 -36.14 13.59 8.26
C LYS A 209 -35.96 12.69 9.48
N ALA A 210 -34.77 12.75 10.07
CA ALA A 210 -34.35 11.90 11.18
C ALA A 210 -34.39 12.69 12.50
N ASP A 211 -35.19 12.29 13.47
CA ASP A 211 -35.13 12.86 14.80
C ASP A 211 -33.92 12.35 15.56
N VAL A 212 -33.13 13.26 16.10
CA VAL A 212 -32.00 12.98 16.98
C VAL A 212 -32.30 13.36 18.41
N ILE A 213 -31.73 12.62 19.37
CA ILE A 213 -31.92 12.82 20.81
C ILE A 213 -30.55 13.05 21.44
N ASN A 214 -30.42 14.09 22.26
CA ASN A 214 -29.22 14.44 22.97
C ASN A 214 -28.58 13.22 23.66
N GLY A 215 -27.29 12.98 23.37
CA GLY A 215 -26.50 11.88 23.94
C GLY A 215 -26.81 10.47 23.39
N GLN A 216 -27.74 10.35 22.40
CA GLN A 216 -28.07 9.07 21.77
C GLN A 216 -27.56 9.01 20.33
N ASN A 217 -26.61 8.16 20.05
CA ASN A 217 -26.13 7.94 18.69
C ASN A 217 -27.23 7.32 17.82
N LYS A 218 -27.38 7.86 16.61
CA LYS A 218 -28.28 7.32 15.58
C LYS A 218 -27.47 6.83 14.39
N THR A 219 -27.65 5.55 14.03
CA THR A 219 -26.98 4.93 12.89
C THR A 219 -27.98 4.68 11.77
N MET A 220 -27.59 5.02 10.54
CA MET A 220 -28.36 4.80 9.32
C MET A 220 -27.47 4.23 8.22
N THR A 221 -28.05 3.44 7.31
CA THR A 221 -27.34 2.89 6.15
C THR A 221 -28.06 3.27 4.87
N LEU A 222 -27.32 3.70 3.86
CA LEU A 222 -27.83 4.24 2.61
C LEU A 222 -27.11 3.65 1.41
N GLY A 223 -27.72 3.75 0.23
CA GLY A 223 -27.02 3.57 -1.04
C GLY A 223 -26.99 2.17 -1.61
N ARG A 224 -27.67 1.17 -0.97
CA ARG A 224 -27.67 -0.22 -1.47
C ARG A 224 -28.08 -0.36 -2.93
N ASP A 225 -29.15 0.33 -3.31
CA ASP A 225 -29.78 0.21 -4.64
C ASP A 225 -29.33 1.31 -5.62
N LEU A 226 -28.32 2.10 -5.24
CA LEU A 226 -27.81 3.16 -6.09
C LEU A 226 -26.84 2.60 -7.14
N PRO A 227 -26.82 3.13 -8.38
CA PRO A 227 -25.75 2.88 -9.34
C PRO A 227 -24.37 3.34 -8.83
N ALA A 228 -23.30 2.81 -9.42
CA ALA A 228 -21.97 3.37 -9.20
C ALA A 228 -21.90 4.83 -9.67
N GLY A 229 -21.26 5.69 -8.89
CA GLY A 229 -21.18 7.12 -9.17
C GLY A 229 -20.84 7.95 -7.96
N THR A 230 -20.73 9.26 -8.17
CA THR A 230 -20.52 10.23 -7.11
C THR A 230 -21.86 10.81 -6.67
N TYR A 231 -22.06 10.87 -5.36
CA TYR A 231 -23.24 11.41 -4.72
C TYR A 231 -22.85 12.49 -3.71
N THR A 232 -23.77 13.42 -3.43
CA THR A 232 -23.59 14.43 -2.39
C THR A 232 -24.67 14.26 -1.32
N LEU A 233 -24.23 14.02 -0.08
CA LEU A 233 -25.08 14.06 1.11
C LEU A 233 -25.17 15.50 1.62
N TYR A 234 -26.39 15.94 1.90
CA TYR A 234 -26.72 17.22 2.55
C TYR A 234 -27.38 16.93 3.88
N PHE A 235 -26.92 17.63 4.89
CA PHE A 235 -27.52 17.60 6.24
C PHE A 235 -27.92 19.00 6.62
N GLU A 236 -29.12 19.13 7.18
CA GLU A 236 -29.64 20.42 7.69
C GLU A 236 -30.20 20.22 9.10
N TYR A 237 -29.80 21.10 10.02
CA TYR A 237 -30.29 21.17 11.38
C TYR A 237 -30.33 22.64 11.81
N ASP A 238 -31.48 23.10 12.33
CA ASP A 238 -31.68 24.46 12.85
C ASP A 238 -31.16 25.56 11.90
N GLY A 239 -31.49 25.45 10.59
CA GLY A 239 -31.09 26.41 9.56
C GLY A 239 -29.62 26.39 9.17
N LYS A 240 -28.79 25.53 9.76
CA LYS A 240 -27.40 25.27 9.32
C LYS A 240 -27.39 24.06 8.43
N SER A 241 -26.53 24.09 7.42
CA SER A 241 -26.35 22.96 6.51
C SER A 241 -24.87 22.62 6.27
N VAL A 242 -24.61 21.35 6.07
CA VAL A 242 -23.29 20.82 5.64
C VAL A 242 -23.50 19.80 4.53
N ARG A 243 -22.45 19.59 3.73
CA ARG A 243 -22.48 18.63 2.63
C ARG A 243 -21.23 17.76 2.63
N ARG A 244 -21.38 16.52 2.16
CA ARG A 244 -20.27 15.59 1.97
C ARG A 244 -20.44 14.79 0.67
N SER A 245 -19.36 14.66 -0.09
CA SER A 245 -19.33 13.79 -1.27
C SER A 245 -19.07 12.34 -0.84
N VAL A 246 -19.79 11.40 -1.43
CA VAL A 246 -19.60 9.96 -1.24
C VAL A 246 -19.54 9.26 -2.60
N ILE A 247 -18.72 8.21 -2.72
CA ILE A 247 -18.47 7.51 -3.98
C ILE A 247 -18.97 6.08 -3.87
N LYS A 248 -19.92 5.71 -4.73
CA LYS A 248 -20.39 4.32 -4.92
C LYS A 248 -19.53 3.65 -5.98
N MET A 249 -18.88 2.55 -5.62
CA MET A 249 -18.14 1.70 -6.55
C MET A 249 -19.04 0.63 -7.18
N ASN A 250 -18.62 0.07 -8.32
CA ASN A 250 -19.24 -1.14 -8.83
C ASN A 250 -18.99 -2.32 -7.88
N ARG A 251 -19.98 -3.20 -7.74
CA ARG A 251 -19.73 -4.50 -7.13
C ARG A 251 -18.83 -5.30 -8.07
N SER A 252 -17.70 -5.76 -7.59
CA SER A 252 -16.81 -6.71 -8.27
C SER A 252 -17.44 -8.11 -8.27
#